data_ba52b0ce2772120d9b9d5fbc41b2b6ad
#
_entry.id   ba52b0ce2772120d9b9d5fbc41b2b6ad
#
_cell.length_a   1.000
_cell.length_b   1.000
_cell.length_c   1.000
_cell.angle_alpha   90.00
_cell.angle_beta   90.00
_cell.angle_gamma   90.00
#
_symmetry.space_group_name_H-M   'P 1'
#
loop_
_entity.id
_entity.type
_entity.pdbx_description
1 polymer ?
#
loop_
_entity_poly.entity_id
_entity_poly.type
_entity_poly.pdbx_seq_one_letter_code
_entity_poly.pdbx_strand_id
1 'polypeptide(L)'
;VATIGTVLHAGEESFTIKKGKIRGVESYGMLCSEIEIGVGTDNSGIILLDADSITPGTPAASHYGVSSDYVLEVDITPNRVDATSHYGVARDLAAYLTQQTGAEVRAQLPELTASPEAGSCPLPVSVEVPSALCPRFQGLVIRGLKVGESPKWLRQALERIGLKPINVVVDVTNFVLHEYGQPLHAYDLSKVGAGLRVKLAEEQKMTLLDKSEGQLSGQDLVIASADGTPLCVAGVMGGLDSGTTEQTTEIFLEAANFNASSVRKTARRLGLNTDSSFRFERGLDPERTTWALLRAASLILELCPGSSIDGGLFDHYPEPSEPYAVTLDLEYMHRLIGQEIPESDVARILASLEIEVTERQGKLWSLAVPRYRVDVTRPSDVVEEILRIYGYNRIELSGYIHANLSPKGAV
;
A
#
# COMPACT_ATOMS: atom_id res chain seq x y z
N VAL A 1 19.02 32.04 -11.74
CA VAL A 1 18.32 33.26 -11.34
C VAL A 1 16.82 33.05 -11.41
N ALA A 2 16.11 33.20 -10.29
CA ALA A 2 14.66 33.29 -10.29
C ALA A 2 14.20 34.64 -10.88
N THR A 3 13.38 34.58 -11.93
CA THR A 3 12.93 35.81 -12.65
C THR A 3 11.66 36.39 -11.98
N ILE A 4 11.29 37.63 -12.39
CA ILE A 4 10.04 38.26 -11.93
C ILE A 4 8.85 37.31 -12.19
N GLY A 5 7.97 37.19 -11.21
CA GLY A 5 6.80 36.29 -11.24
C GLY A 5 7.06 34.87 -10.72
N THR A 6 8.32 34.47 -10.50
CA THR A 6 8.63 33.17 -9.88
C THR A 6 8.16 33.19 -8.43
N VAL A 7 7.45 32.15 -8.03
CA VAL A 7 7.09 31.87 -6.63
C VAL A 7 8.16 30.98 -6.02
N LEU A 8 8.78 31.43 -4.95
CA LEU A 8 9.78 30.70 -4.20
C LEU A 8 9.21 30.29 -2.84
N HIS A 9 9.68 29.18 -2.30
CA HIS A 9 9.26 28.64 -1.01
C HIS A 9 10.45 28.68 -0.04
N ALA A 10 10.32 29.43 1.05
CA ALA A 10 11.28 29.46 2.14
C ALA A 10 10.65 28.83 3.39
N GLY A 11 10.75 27.50 3.50
CA GLY A 11 10.05 26.74 4.53
C GLY A 11 8.53 26.75 4.32
N GLU A 12 7.77 27.20 5.32
CA GLU A 12 6.29 27.27 5.25
C GLU A 12 5.79 28.54 4.52
N GLU A 13 6.66 29.53 4.27
CA GLU A 13 6.29 30.76 3.62
C GLU A 13 6.62 30.73 2.12
N SER A 14 5.72 31.27 1.31
CA SER A 14 5.96 31.49 -0.12
C SER A 14 5.98 32.97 -0.44
N PHE A 15 6.89 33.40 -1.34
CA PHE A 15 6.93 34.76 -1.83
C PHE A 15 7.18 34.79 -3.34
N THR A 16 6.65 35.86 -3.97
CA THR A 16 6.79 36.05 -5.41
C THR A 16 7.87 37.10 -5.71
N ILE A 17 8.80 36.75 -6.60
CA ILE A 17 9.83 37.68 -7.05
C ILE A 17 9.19 38.84 -7.81
N LYS A 18 9.46 40.05 -7.34
CA LYS A 18 8.98 41.30 -7.95
C LYS A 18 10.17 42.18 -8.38
N LYS A 19 9.95 43.05 -9.38
CA LYS A 19 10.93 44.09 -9.70
C LYS A 19 11.19 44.93 -8.44
N GLY A 20 12.45 45.06 -8.08
CA GLY A 20 12.89 45.79 -6.91
C GLY A 20 14.02 46.76 -7.24
N LYS A 21 14.36 47.63 -6.29
CA LYS A 21 15.53 48.50 -6.36
C LYS A 21 16.40 48.26 -5.13
N ILE A 22 17.61 47.76 -5.35
CA ILE A 22 18.56 47.43 -4.29
C ILE A 22 19.75 48.37 -4.40
N ARG A 23 20.01 49.16 -3.37
CA ARG A 23 21.08 50.14 -3.31
C ARG A 23 21.15 51.08 -4.52
N GLY A 24 19.98 51.45 -5.05
CA GLY A 24 19.87 52.38 -6.20
C GLY A 24 19.89 51.71 -7.57
N VAL A 25 20.16 50.40 -7.67
CA VAL A 25 20.18 49.63 -8.90
C VAL A 25 18.90 48.80 -9.03
N GLU A 26 18.27 48.79 -10.21
CA GLU A 26 17.11 47.97 -10.47
C GLU A 26 17.48 46.50 -10.51
N SER A 27 16.67 45.64 -9.83
CA SER A 27 16.81 44.18 -9.81
C SER A 27 15.59 43.55 -10.46
N TYR A 28 15.82 42.60 -11.37
CA TYR A 28 14.81 41.90 -12.14
C TYR A 28 14.75 40.39 -11.79
N GLY A 29 15.44 39.94 -10.74
CA GLY A 29 15.49 38.57 -10.31
C GLY A 29 16.27 38.38 -9.02
N MET A 30 16.33 37.14 -8.53
CA MET A 30 17.02 36.75 -7.31
C MET A 30 17.92 35.56 -7.57
N LEU A 31 19.12 35.57 -7.00
CA LEU A 31 19.96 34.38 -6.87
C LEU A 31 19.46 33.60 -5.66
N CYS A 32 19.32 32.28 -5.79
CA CYS A 32 18.66 31.45 -4.80
C CYS A 32 19.61 30.41 -4.19
N SER A 33 19.31 30.00 -2.98
CA SER A 33 19.85 28.80 -2.33
C SER A 33 19.12 27.54 -2.82
N GLU A 34 19.62 26.36 -2.46
CA GLU A 34 18.97 25.09 -2.80
C GLU A 34 17.57 24.96 -2.20
N ILE A 35 17.41 25.37 -0.93
CA ILE A 35 16.14 25.29 -0.23
C ILE A 35 15.07 26.21 -0.87
N GLU A 36 15.46 27.40 -1.35
CA GLU A 36 14.53 28.35 -1.96
C GLU A 36 13.94 27.85 -3.29
N ILE A 37 14.68 27.05 -4.04
CA ILE A 37 14.18 26.44 -5.28
C ILE A 37 13.77 24.96 -5.12
N GLY A 38 13.84 24.43 -3.90
CA GLY A 38 13.37 23.08 -3.57
C GLY A 38 14.19 21.93 -4.18
N VAL A 39 15.50 22.13 -4.42
CA VAL A 39 16.38 21.11 -5.02
C VAL A 39 17.35 20.48 -4.01
N GLY A 40 17.40 20.98 -2.78
CA GLY A 40 18.23 20.49 -1.70
C GLY A 40 17.90 21.16 -0.37
N THR A 41 18.77 20.99 0.62
CA THR A 41 18.58 21.46 2.00
C THR A 41 19.55 22.58 2.40
N ASP A 42 20.50 22.93 1.53
CA ASP A 42 21.49 23.98 1.83
C ASP A 42 20.86 25.37 1.71
N ASN A 43 20.96 26.13 2.79
CA ASN A 43 20.52 27.52 2.90
C ASN A 43 21.69 28.47 3.27
N SER A 44 22.93 28.00 3.24
CA SER A 44 24.11 28.79 3.67
C SER A 44 24.48 29.90 2.69
N GLY A 45 23.99 29.85 1.45
CA GLY A 45 24.27 30.83 0.40
C GLY A 45 23.57 30.53 -0.91
N ILE A 46 23.97 31.30 -1.94
CA ILE A 46 23.50 31.08 -3.32
C ILE A 46 24.11 29.81 -3.90
N ILE A 47 23.37 29.14 -4.76
CA ILE A 47 23.86 27.98 -5.50
C ILE A 47 25.00 28.39 -6.44
N LEU A 48 26.14 27.73 -6.33
CA LEU A 48 27.26 27.86 -7.26
C LEU A 48 27.30 26.63 -8.16
N LEU A 49 27.05 26.84 -9.45
CA LEU A 49 27.08 25.78 -10.45
C LEU A 49 28.49 25.78 -11.11
N ASP A 50 28.96 24.56 -11.43
CA ASP A 50 30.19 24.42 -12.20
C ASP A 50 29.98 24.94 -13.63
N ALA A 51 30.84 25.87 -14.06
CA ALA A 51 30.74 26.48 -15.37
C ALA A 51 30.91 25.49 -16.53
N ASP A 52 31.60 24.37 -16.30
CA ASP A 52 31.79 23.31 -17.29
C ASP A 52 30.58 22.36 -17.39
N SER A 53 29.71 22.37 -16.39
CA SER A 53 28.54 21.49 -16.29
C SER A 53 27.26 22.08 -16.88
N ILE A 54 27.16 23.41 -17.04
CA ILE A 54 25.93 24.08 -17.45
C ILE A 54 26.19 25.36 -18.27
N THR A 55 25.44 25.49 -19.36
CA THR A 55 25.48 26.72 -20.17
C THR A 55 24.53 27.79 -19.62
N PRO A 56 24.98 29.06 -19.52
CA PRO A 56 24.10 30.14 -19.11
C PRO A 56 22.83 30.22 -19.97
N GLY A 57 21.66 30.31 -19.30
CA GLY A 57 20.36 30.29 -19.95
C GLY A 57 19.66 28.92 -19.92
N THR A 58 20.33 27.84 -19.50
CA THR A 58 19.68 26.55 -19.29
C THR A 58 18.62 26.67 -18.19
N PRO A 59 17.38 26.19 -18.42
CA PRO A 59 16.35 26.16 -17.38
C PRO A 59 16.80 25.31 -16.18
N ALA A 60 16.66 25.82 -14.97
CA ALA A 60 17.03 25.12 -13.74
C ALA A 60 16.32 23.74 -13.62
N ALA A 61 15.04 23.69 -13.97
CA ALA A 61 14.28 22.42 -13.97
C ALA A 61 14.94 21.33 -14.81
N SER A 62 15.47 21.69 -15.99
CA SER A 62 16.17 20.72 -16.86
C SER A 62 17.49 20.24 -16.25
N HIS A 63 18.25 21.18 -15.62
CA HIS A 63 19.52 20.86 -14.99
C HIS A 63 19.34 19.91 -13.79
N TYR A 64 18.36 20.20 -12.93
CA TYR A 64 18.07 19.38 -11.75
C TYR A 64 17.17 18.18 -12.04
N GLY A 65 16.72 18.00 -13.29
CA GLY A 65 15.79 16.93 -13.67
C GLY A 65 14.44 17.01 -12.94
N VAL A 66 13.99 18.24 -12.66
CA VAL A 66 12.68 18.50 -12.04
C VAL A 66 11.61 18.40 -13.11
N SER A 67 10.64 17.56 -12.88
CA SER A 67 9.42 17.48 -13.71
C SER A 67 8.22 17.85 -12.85
N SER A 68 7.22 18.51 -13.46
CA SER A 68 5.92 18.66 -12.81
C SER A 68 5.18 17.33 -12.79
N ASP A 69 4.51 17.06 -11.69
CA ASP A 69 3.67 15.89 -11.51
C ASP A 69 2.37 16.29 -10.82
N TYR A 70 1.39 15.39 -10.84
CA TYR A 70 0.12 15.59 -10.15
C TYR A 70 0.00 14.57 -9.04
N VAL A 71 -0.23 15.04 -7.82
CA VAL A 71 -0.57 14.21 -6.68
C VAL A 71 -2.08 14.30 -6.49
N LEU A 72 -2.74 13.15 -6.55
CA LEU A 72 -4.17 13.03 -6.31
C LEU A 72 -4.38 12.44 -4.92
N GLU A 73 -5.04 13.19 -4.05
CA GLU A 73 -5.51 12.66 -2.77
C GLU A 73 -6.85 11.95 -3.01
N VAL A 74 -6.90 10.66 -2.68
CA VAL A 74 -8.08 9.83 -2.88
C VAL A 74 -8.57 9.34 -1.52
N ASP A 75 -9.78 9.73 -1.15
CA ASP A 75 -10.44 9.23 0.06
C ASP A 75 -11.02 7.83 -0.19
N ILE A 76 -10.41 6.85 0.46
CA ILE A 76 -10.81 5.44 0.36
C ILE A 76 -11.66 5.07 1.57
N THR A 77 -12.91 4.68 1.32
CA THR A 77 -13.81 4.22 2.38
C THR A 77 -13.27 2.97 3.10
N PRO A 78 -13.54 2.79 4.41
CA PRO A 78 -12.93 1.72 5.20
C PRO A 78 -13.21 0.29 4.73
N ASN A 79 -14.26 0.07 3.95
CA ASN A 79 -14.61 -1.22 3.36
C ASN A 79 -13.74 -1.58 2.14
N ARG A 80 -13.09 -0.59 1.50
CA ARG A 80 -12.32 -0.74 0.27
C ARG A 80 -10.82 -0.86 0.54
N VAL A 81 -10.43 -1.72 1.49
CA VAL A 81 -9.01 -1.97 1.80
C VAL A 81 -8.21 -2.43 0.57
N ASP A 82 -8.86 -3.10 -0.37
CA ASP A 82 -8.29 -3.51 -1.65
C ASP A 82 -7.79 -2.34 -2.50
N ALA A 83 -8.41 -1.16 -2.36
CA ALA A 83 -8.07 0.06 -3.08
C ALA A 83 -7.05 0.96 -2.35
N THR A 84 -6.53 0.55 -1.18
CA THR A 84 -5.52 1.33 -0.42
C THR A 84 -4.10 1.15 -0.98
N SER A 85 -3.98 1.08 -2.31
CA SER A 85 -2.73 0.92 -3.05
C SER A 85 -2.90 1.38 -4.50
N HIS A 86 -1.78 1.68 -5.16
CA HIS A 86 -1.80 2.05 -6.59
C HIS A 86 -2.41 0.95 -7.46
N TYR A 87 -2.04 -0.31 -7.20
CA TYR A 87 -2.61 -1.44 -7.95
C TYR A 87 -4.11 -1.61 -7.71
N GLY A 88 -4.57 -1.42 -6.46
CA GLY A 88 -6.00 -1.50 -6.14
C GLY A 88 -6.83 -0.43 -6.85
N VAL A 89 -6.34 0.83 -6.87
CA VAL A 89 -6.97 1.91 -7.64
C VAL A 89 -6.91 1.62 -9.14
N ALA A 90 -5.79 1.10 -9.65
CA ALA A 90 -5.66 0.75 -11.06
C ALA A 90 -6.66 -0.33 -11.50
N ARG A 91 -6.94 -1.35 -10.66
CA ARG A 91 -7.97 -2.37 -10.92
C ARG A 91 -9.36 -1.74 -11.05
N ASP A 92 -9.70 -0.87 -10.13
CA ASP A 92 -10.99 -0.18 -10.11
C ASP A 92 -11.16 0.71 -11.34
N LEU A 93 -10.13 1.46 -11.69
CA LEU A 93 -10.10 2.28 -12.89
C LEU A 93 -10.19 1.42 -14.16
N ALA A 94 -9.51 0.29 -14.21
CA ALA A 94 -9.56 -0.64 -15.35
C ALA A 94 -10.97 -1.21 -15.55
N ALA A 95 -11.68 -1.57 -14.47
CA ALA A 95 -13.06 -2.01 -14.55
C ALA A 95 -13.99 -0.90 -15.08
N TYR A 96 -13.82 0.33 -14.61
CA TYR A 96 -14.56 1.48 -15.12
C TYR A 96 -14.27 1.74 -16.60
N LEU A 97 -13.01 1.76 -17.02
CA LEU A 97 -12.62 1.99 -18.40
C LEU A 97 -13.12 0.88 -19.34
N THR A 98 -13.11 -0.37 -18.90
CA THR A 98 -13.69 -1.51 -19.63
C THR A 98 -15.17 -1.26 -19.90
N GLN A 99 -15.92 -0.77 -18.92
CA GLN A 99 -17.34 -0.45 -19.09
C GLN A 99 -17.57 0.77 -19.98
N GLN A 100 -16.71 1.79 -19.91
CA GLN A 100 -16.87 3.00 -20.72
C GLN A 100 -16.49 2.81 -22.19
N THR A 101 -15.45 2.05 -22.46
CA THR A 101 -14.89 1.89 -23.80
C THR A 101 -15.42 0.66 -24.54
N GLY A 102 -15.95 -0.33 -23.82
CA GLY A 102 -16.31 -1.64 -24.35
C GLY A 102 -15.11 -2.53 -24.69
N ALA A 103 -13.87 -2.02 -24.55
CA ALA A 103 -12.64 -2.77 -24.71
C ALA A 103 -12.15 -3.27 -23.34
N GLU A 104 -11.61 -4.48 -23.30
CA GLU A 104 -11.05 -5.02 -22.07
C GLU A 104 -9.80 -4.22 -21.65
N VAL A 105 -9.83 -3.65 -20.47
CA VAL A 105 -8.72 -2.97 -19.81
C VAL A 105 -8.39 -3.72 -18.51
N ARG A 106 -7.12 -4.01 -18.29
CA ARG A 106 -6.67 -4.71 -17.05
C ARG A 106 -5.50 -3.97 -16.41
N ALA A 107 -5.51 -3.90 -15.10
CA ALA A 107 -4.33 -3.53 -14.33
C ALA A 107 -3.29 -4.65 -14.44
N GLN A 108 -2.03 -4.27 -14.63
CA GLN A 108 -0.92 -5.21 -14.76
C GLN A 108 0.04 -5.07 -13.59
N LEU A 109 0.45 -6.20 -13.03
CA LEU A 109 1.53 -6.27 -12.05
C LEU A 109 2.87 -6.45 -12.77
N PRO A 110 3.96 -5.87 -12.25
CA PRO A 110 5.31 -6.12 -12.77
C PRO A 110 5.68 -7.60 -12.67
N GLU A 111 6.56 -8.03 -13.60
CA GLU A 111 7.15 -9.36 -13.52
C GLU A 111 8.06 -9.49 -12.30
N LEU A 112 8.04 -10.68 -11.70
CA LEU A 112 8.88 -11.03 -10.56
C LEU A 112 10.15 -11.70 -11.07
N THR A 113 11.31 -11.22 -10.62
CA THR A 113 12.61 -11.82 -10.94
C THR A 113 13.15 -12.67 -9.80
N ALA A 114 12.68 -12.45 -8.56
CA ALA A 114 13.05 -13.26 -7.42
C ALA A 114 12.38 -14.63 -7.48
N SER A 115 13.20 -15.66 -7.36
CA SER A 115 12.75 -17.07 -7.33
C SER A 115 13.51 -17.77 -6.21
N PRO A 116 12.89 -17.99 -5.04
CA PRO A 116 13.47 -18.80 -3.98
C PRO A 116 13.77 -20.21 -4.46
N GLU A 117 14.84 -20.80 -3.96
CA GLU A 117 15.17 -22.19 -4.25
C GLU A 117 14.13 -23.16 -3.67
N ALA A 118 14.08 -24.37 -4.23
CA ALA A 118 13.31 -25.44 -3.60
C ALA A 118 14.02 -25.89 -2.32
N GLY A 119 13.30 -25.87 -1.19
CA GLY A 119 13.88 -26.28 0.10
C GLY A 119 13.30 -25.49 1.27
N SER A 120 13.88 -25.68 2.44
CA SER A 120 13.49 -24.95 3.65
C SER A 120 14.17 -23.60 3.78
N CYS A 121 13.50 -22.66 4.41
CA CYS A 121 14.11 -21.42 4.86
C CYS A 121 15.24 -21.72 5.87
N PRO A 122 16.42 -21.10 5.74
CA PRO A 122 17.53 -21.35 6.66
C PRO A 122 17.32 -20.79 8.06
N LEU A 123 16.42 -19.79 8.21
CA LEU A 123 16.06 -19.28 9.53
C LEU A 123 14.90 -20.11 10.10
N PRO A 124 15.03 -20.72 11.29
CA PRO A 124 13.92 -21.36 11.98
C PRO A 124 12.81 -20.35 12.32
N VAL A 125 11.59 -20.63 11.90
CA VAL A 125 10.42 -19.81 12.21
C VAL A 125 9.32 -20.68 12.78
N SER A 126 8.68 -20.24 13.86
CA SER A 126 7.50 -20.91 14.44
C SER A 126 6.33 -19.95 14.57
N VAL A 127 5.12 -20.43 14.27
CA VAL A 127 3.87 -19.71 14.52
C VAL A 127 3.13 -20.43 15.64
N GLU A 128 3.11 -19.80 16.82
CA GLU A 128 2.65 -20.39 18.08
C GLU A 128 1.26 -19.89 18.50
N VAL A 129 0.54 -19.31 17.54
CA VAL A 129 -0.81 -18.80 17.74
C VAL A 129 -1.77 -19.49 16.77
N PRO A 130 -3.09 -19.54 17.09
CA PRO A 130 -4.09 -20.05 16.17
C PRO A 130 -4.11 -19.32 14.82
N SER A 131 -4.47 -20.03 13.74
CA SER A 131 -4.69 -19.47 12.40
C SER A 131 -5.64 -18.27 12.40
N ALA A 132 -6.61 -18.24 13.29
CA ALA A 132 -7.51 -17.10 13.48
C ALA A 132 -6.79 -15.80 13.87
N LEU A 133 -5.60 -15.84 14.49
CA LEU A 133 -4.80 -14.66 14.83
C LEU A 133 -3.73 -14.35 13.79
N CYS A 134 -3.13 -15.37 13.20
CA CYS A 134 -2.14 -15.27 12.13
C CYS A 134 -2.49 -16.25 11.00
N PRO A 135 -3.40 -15.88 10.10
CA PRO A 135 -3.82 -16.75 8.99
C PRO A 135 -2.67 -17.22 8.11
N ARG A 136 -1.73 -16.34 7.81
CA ARG A 136 -0.55 -16.67 7.02
C ARG A 136 0.67 -15.89 7.49
N PHE A 137 1.81 -16.57 7.55
CA PHE A 137 3.11 -15.95 7.82
C PHE A 137 4.13 -16.48 6.82
N GLN A 138 4.71 -15.59 6.03
CA GLN A 138 5.72 -15.92 5.04
C GLN A 138 6.99 -15.13 5.27
N GLY A 139 8.10 -15.69 4.83
CA GLY A 139 9.34 -14.94 4.81
C GLY A 139 10.47 -15.69 4.11
N LEU A 140 11.51 -14.94 3.77
CA LEU A 140 12.71 -15.46 3.14
C LEU A 140 13.95 -14.72 3.64
N VAL A 141 15.11 -15.36 3.51
CA VAL A 141 16.39 -14.80 3.89
C VAL A 141 17.07 -14.23 2.67
N ILE A 142 17.58 -13.00 2.78
CA ILE A 142 18.44 -12.38 1.75
C ILE A 142 19.79 -12.06 2.40
N ARG A 143 20.87 -12.50 1.74
CA ARG A 143 22.25 -12.29 2.20
C ARG A 143 23.06 -11.47 1.21
N GLY A 144 24.22 -10.97 1.66
CA GLY A 144 25.13 -10.21 0.84
C GLY A 144 24.66 -8.79 0.53
N LEU A 145 23.79 -8.25 1.36
CA LEU A 145 23.27 -6.90 1.21
C LEU A 145 24.38 -5.84 1.44
N LYS A 146 24.29 -4.78 0.67
CA LYS A 146 24.95 -3.50 0.92
C LYS A 146 23.87 -2.44 1.05
N VAL A 147 23.41 -2.25 2.27
CA VAL A 147 22.35 -1.28 2.57
C VAL A 147 22.92 0.12 2.46
N GLY A 148 22.27 0.94 1.64
CA GLY A 148 22.67 2.33 1.42
C GLY A 148 21.47 3.17 1.01
N GLU A 149 21.75 4.33 0.44
CA GLU A 149 20.73 5.26 -0.05
C GLU A 149 19.98 4.66 -1.25
N SER A 150 18.67 4.84 -1.29
CA SER A 150 17.84 4.40 -2.41
C SER A 150 18.14 5.18 -3.70
N PRO A 151 17.97 4.57 -4.87
CA PRO A 151 18.12 5.28 -6.13
C PRO A 151 17.10 6.42 -6.27
N LYS A 152 17.42 7.42 -7.06
CA LYS A 152 16.62 8.65 -7.22
C LYS A 152 15.15 8.37 -7.52
N TRP A 153 14.86 7.40 -8.40
CA TRP A 153 13.49 7.09 -8.79
C TRP A 153 12.65 6.58 -7.60
N LEU A 154 13.22 5.74 -6.72
CA LEU A 154 12.54 5.18 -5.56
C LEU A 154 12.31 6.25 -4.49
N ARG A 155 13.33 7.07 -4.22
CA ARG A 155 13.20 8.22 -3.30
C ARG A 155 12.11 9.17 -3.76
N GLN A 156 12.13 9.58 -5.02
CA GLN A 156 11.13 10.48 -5.58
C GLN A 156 9.72 9.89 -5.57
N ALA A 157 9.56 8.58 -5.79
CA ALA A 157 8.26 7.92 -5.70
C ALA A 157 7.68 8.01 -4.29
N LEU A 158 8.51 7.78 -3.26
CA LEU A 158 8.10 7.87 -1.85
C LEU A 158 7.85 9.33 -1.42
N GLU A 159 8.73 10.25 -1.78
CA GLU A 159 8.60 11.68 -1.46
C GLU A 159 7.30 12.28 -2.03
N ARG A 160 6.89 11.88 -3.25
CA ARG A 160 5.63 12.32 -3.87
C ARG A 160 4.38 11.95 -3.08
N ILE A 161 4.42 10.87 -2.33
CA ILE A 161 3.33 10.45 -1.43
C ILE A 161 3.55 10.87 0.03
N GLY A 162 4.51 11.76 0.28
CA GLY A 162 4.78 12.32 1.59
C GLY A 162 5.64 11.45 2.52
N LEU A 163 6.24 10.37 2.02
CA LEU A 163 7.12 9.52 2.81
C LEU A 163 8.58 9.99 2.70
N LYS A 164 9.27 9.97 3.84
CA LYS A 164 10.71 10.25 3.88
C LYS A 164 11.51 8.99 3.62
N PRO A 165 12.38 8.95 2.59
CA PRO A 165 13.29 7.84 2.36
C PRO A 165 14.25 7.62 3.55
N ILE A 166 14.57 6.36 3.81
CA ILE A 166 15.42 5.95 4.94
C ILE A 166 16.65 5.20 4.44
N ASN A 167 16.46 4.03 3.85
CA ASN A 167 17.48 3.21 3.20
C ASN A 167 16.80 2.27 2.20
N VAL A 168 17.57 1.70 1.28
CA VAL A 168 17.05 0.90 0.17
C VAL A 168 16.13 -0.24 0.60
N VAL A 169 16.39 -0.91 1.72
CA VAL A 169 15.55 -2.03 2.19
C VAL A 169 14.21 -1.54 2.72
N VAL A 170 14.22 -0.55 3.61
CA VAL A 170 13.00 0.05 4.17
C VAL A 170 12.18 0.73 3.08
N ASP A 171 12.84 1.43 2.17
CA ASP A 171 12.18 2.15 1.09
C ASP A 171 11.50 1.20 0.10
N VAL A 172 12.12 0.04 -0.19
CA VAL A 172 11.48 -1.02 -0.99
C VAL A 172 10.25 -1.59 -0.27
N THR A 173 10.31 -1.86 1.03
CA THR A 173 9.12 -2.34 1.77
C THR A 173 7.99 -1.33 1.76
N ASN A 174 8.30 -0.05 1.95
CA ASN A 174 7.32 1.04 1.85
C ASN A 174 6.78 1.21 0.43
N PHE A 175 7.63 1.11 -0.59
CA PHE A 175 7.21 1.19 -1.98
C PHE A 175 6.21 0.07 -2.33
N VAL A 176 6.51 -1.19 -1.98
CA VAL A 176 5.60 -2.33 -2.25
C VAL A 176 4.32 -2.22 -1.44
N LEU A 177 4.37 -1.71 -0.21
CA LEU A 177 3.17 -1.41 0.58
C LEU A 177 2.23 -0.48 -0.18
N HIS A 178 2.73 0.60 -0.76
CA HIS A 178 1.91 1.56 -1.52
C HIS A 178 1.60 1.08 -2.94
N GLU A 179 2.50 0.33 -3.58
CA GLU A 179 2.28 -0.27 -4.89
C GLU A 179 1.14 -1.30 -4.85
N TYR A 180 1.14 -2.20 -3.83
CA TYR A 180 0.28 -3.38 -3.81
C TYR A 180 -0.67 -3.47 -2.61
N GLY A 181 -0.41 -2.72 -1.53
CA GLY A 181 -1.26 -2.67 -0.34
C GLY A 181 -0.97 -3.75 0.70
N GLN A 182 0.12 -4.49 0.58
CA GLN A 182 0.56 -5.49 1.54
C GLN A 182 1.74 -4.96 2.35
N PRO A 183 1.60 -4.77 3.68
CA PRO A 183 2.72 -4.41 4.52
C PRO A 183 3.76 -5.52 4.59
N LEU A 184 5.02 -5.10 4.61
CA LEU A 184 6.20 -5.95 4.73
C LEU A 184 7.07 -5.48 5.88
N HIS A 185 7.89 -6.37 6.44
CA HIS A 185 8.90 -6.00 7.42
C HIS A 185 10.23 -6.70 7.14
N ALA A 186 11.33 -6.02 7.41
CA ALA A 186 12.67 -6.56 7.25
C ALA A 186 13.41 -6.52 8.58
N TYR A 187 13.84 -7.69 9.03
CA TYR A 187 14.64 -7.87 10.25
C TYR A 187 16.11 -8.04 9.89
N ASP A 188 16.98 -7.32 10.57
CA ASP A 188 18.42 -7.58 10.54
C ASP A 188 18.70 -8.94 11.19
N LEU A 189 19.19 -9.92 10.41
CA LEU A 189 19.45 -11.28 10.91
C LEU A 189 20.40 -11.33 12.07
N SER A 190 21.37 -10.40 12.15
CA SER A 190 22.32 -10.33 13.28
C SER A 190 21.65 -10.04 14.62
N LYS A 191 20.41 -9.49 14.56
CA LYS A 191 19.62 -9.10 15.74
C LYS A 191 18.49 -10.07 16.06
N VAL A 192 18.17 -10.99 15.15
CA VAL A 192 17.09 -11.98 15.31
C VAL A 192 17.51 -13.15 16.20
N GLY A 193 18.81 -13.47 16.21
CA GLY A 193 19.34 -14.64 16.92
C GLY A 193 19.05 -15.96 16.20
N ALA A 194 18.68 -17.02 16.94
CA ALA A 194 18.54 -18.36 16.39
C ALA A 194 17.23 -18.64 15.64
N GLY A 195 16.31 -17.69 15.57
CA GLY A 195 15.03 -17.85 14.86
C GLY A 195 13.97 -16.86 15.26
N LEU A 196 12.80 -16.96 14.63
CA LEU A 196 11.63 -16.12 14.88
C LEU A 196 10.45 -16.92 15.43
N ARG A 197 9.66 -16.27 16.27
CA ARG A 197 8.45 -16.83 16.86
C ARG A 197 7.31 -15.82 16.74
N VAL A 198 6.19 -16.24 16.17
CA VAL A 198 4.94 -15.48 16.19
C VAL A 198 4.13 -15.94 17.39
N LYS A 199 3.99 -15.08 18.39
CA LYS A 199 3.38 -15.43 19.70
C LYS A 199 2.57 -14.28 20.29
N LEU A 200 1.82 -14.54 21.33
CA LEU A 200 1.28 -13.50 22.18
C LEU A 200 2.38 -12.95 23.11
N ALA A 201 2.34 -11.65 23.31
CA ALA A 201 3.31 -10.96 24.17
C ALA A 201 3.12 -11.31 25.65
N GLU A 202 4.14 -11.04 26.44
CA GLU A 202 4.06 -10.91 27.89
C GLU A 202 3.93 -9.42 28.26
N GLU A 203 3.55 -9.14 29.50
CA GLU A 203 3.50 -7.75 29.99
C GLU A 203 4.91 -7.20 30.13
N GLN A 204 5.34 -6.39 29.17
CA GLN A 204 6.66 -5.77 29.15
C GLN A 204 6.68 -4.49 28.32
N LYS A 205 7.70 -3.68 28.50
CA LYS A 205 7.96 -2.52 27.65
C LYS A 205 8.78 -2.89 26.43
N MET A 206 8.54 -2.19 25.33
CA MET A 206 9.27 -2.31 24.09
C MET A 206 9.50 -0.92 23.50
N THR A 207 10.73 -0.63 23.08
CA THR A 207 11.03 0.58 22.33
C THR A 207 10.70 0.36 20.85
N LEU A 208 9.89 1.23 20.28
CA LEU A 208 9.40 1.15 18.91
C LEU A 208 10.30 1.94 17.94
N LEU A 209 10.12 1.74 16.64
CA LEU A 209 10.93 2.41 15.59
C LEU A 209 10.84 3.94 15.64
N ASP A 210 9.73 4.50 16.11
CA ASP A 210 9.55 5.95 16.32
C ASP A 210 10.17 6.45 17.63
N LYS A 211 10.88 5.57 18.37
CA LYS A 211 11.49 5.79 19.67
C LYS A 211 10.49 5.97 20.83
N SER A 212 9.22 5.75 20.59
CA SER A 212 8.22 5.70 21.67
C SER A 212 8.34 4.40 22.47
N GLU A 213 7.86 4.41 23.72
CA GLU A 213 7.73 3.20 24.53
C GLU A 213 6.33 2.61 24.41
N GLY A 214 6.22 1.38 23.90
CA GLY A 214 5.00 0.59 23.89
C GLY A 214 4.91 -0.31 25.11
N GLN A 215 3.81 -0.23 25.87
CA GLN A 215 3.52 -1.21 26.94
C GLN A 215 2.75 -2.38 26.33
N LEU A 216 3.41 -3.53 26.17
CA LEU A 216 2.82 -4.77 25.66
C LEU A 216 1.93 -5.42 26.72
N SER A 217 0.95 -6.19 26.27
CA SER A 217 0.03 -6.98 27.09
C SER A 217 -0.13 -8.40 26.53
N GLY A 218 -0.61 -9.33 27.33
CA GLY A 218 -0.86 -10.72 26.90
C GLY A 218 -1.88 -10.90 25.77
N GLN A 219 -2.49 -9.84 25.26
CA GLN A 219 -3.39 -9.89 24.11
C GLN A 219 -2.74 -9.43 22.80
N ASP A 220 -1.53 -8.86 22.89
CA ASP A 220 -0.85 -8.34 21.71
C ASP A 220 -0.11 -9.44 20.97
N LEU A 221 -0.30 -9.48 19.65
CA LEU A 221 0.47 -10.35 18.80
C LEU A 221 1.84 -9.72 18.54
N VAL A 222 2.90 -10.50 18.71
CA VAL A 222 4.27 -10.05 18.47
C VAL A 222 5.05 -11.06 17.65
N ILE A 223 6.02 -10.56 16.89
CA ILE A 223 7.11 -11.35 16.37
C ILE A 223 8.28 -11.20 17.33
N ALA A 224 8.77 -12.32 17.84
CA ALA A 224 9.84 -12.39 18.83
C ALA A 224 11.02 -13.21 18.30
N SER A 225 12.20 -12.98 18.83
CA SER A 225 13.37 -13.84 18.65
C SER A 225 13.15 -15.22 19.30
N ALA A 226 14.04 -16.17 19.03
CA ALA A 226 13.95 -17.52 19.57
C ALA A 226 13.93 -17.57 21.11
N ASP A 227 14.57 -16.61 21.79
CA ASP A 227 14.58 -16.49 23.24
C ASP A 227 13.31 -15.81 23.81
N GLY A 228 12.41 -15.34 22.93
CA GLY A 228 11.14 -14.73 23.31
C GLY A 228 11.15 -13.21 23.41
N THR A 229 12.28 -12.54 23.13
CA THR A 229 12.36 -11.07 23.10
C THR A 229 11.53 -10.50 21.96
N PRO A 230 10.57 -9.60 22.19
CA PRO A 230 9.77 -8.99 21.14
C PRO A 230 10.61 -8.12 20.19
N LEU A 231 10.48 -8.37 18.90
CA LEU A 231 11.15 -7.64 17.81
C LEU A 231 10.19 -6.72 17.06
N CYS A 232 8.90 -7.05 17.03
CA CYS A 232 7.88 -6.32 16.31
C CYS A 232 6.51 -6.53 16.95
N VAL A 233 5.71 -5.46 17.04
CA VAL A 233 4.28 -5.58 17.32
C VAL A 233 3.59 -5.89 15.99
N ALA A 234 3.10 -7.11 15.86
CA ALA A 234 2.61 -7.69 14.61
C ALA A 234 1.56 -6.81 13.92
N GLY A 235 1.83 -6.42 12.68
CA GLY A 235 0.96 -5.58 11.89
C GLY A 235 0.83 -4.13 12.35
N VAL A 236 1.55 -3.72 13.39
CA VAL A 236 1.48 -2.34 13.94
C VAL A 236 2.79 -1.59 13.72
N MET A 237 3.87 -2.00 14.40
CA MET A 237 5.15 -1.30 14.32
C MET A 237 6.31 -2.19 14.75
N GLY A 238 7.43 -2.10 14.03
CA GLY A 238 8.67 -2.76 14.39
C GLY A 238 9.32 -2.18 15.66
N GLY A 239 10.17 -2.98 16.29
CA GLY A 239 11.04 -2.55 17.37
C GLY A 239 12.29 -1.86 16.86
N LEU A 240 12.79 -0.92 17.66
CA LEU A 240 13.97 -0.13 17.30
C LEU A 240 15.22 -1.00 17.11
N ASP A 241 15.39 -2.02 17.96
CA ASP A 241 16.61 -2.81 18.00
C ASP A 241 16.70 -3.87 16.90
N SER A 242 15.59 -4.24 16.24
CA SER A 242 15.54 -5.25 15.17
C SER A 242 15.59 -4.68 13.75
N GLY A 243 15.51 -3.37 13.62
CA GLY A 243 15.47 -2.69 12.33
C GLY A 243 16.78 -2.76 11.55
N THR A 244 16.70 -2.61 10.24
CA THR A 244 17.83 -2.56 9.31
C THR A 244 18.60 -1.25 9.43
N THR A 245 19.92 -1.32 9.28
CA THR A 245 20.85 -0.19 9.30
C THR A 245 21.81 -0.28 8.10
N GLU A 246 22.66 0.72 7.90
CA GLU A 246 23.69 0.69 6.86
C GLU A 246 24.73 -0.46 7.06
N GLN A 247 24.85 -0.99 8.28
CA GLN A 247 25.72 -2.12 8.58
C GLN A 247 25.04 -3.48 8.32
N THR A 248 23.75 -3.50 8.04
CA THR A 248 23.01 -4.74 7.80
C THR A 248 23.47 -5.41 6.50
N THR A 249 23.89 -6.66 6.59
CA THR A 249 24.33 -7.47 5.43
C THR A 249 23.40 -8.62 5.10
N GLU A 250 22.50 -8.95 6.03
CA GLU A 250 21.57 -10.08 5.90
C GLU A 250 20.24 -9.71 6.54
N ILE A 251 19.14 -10.06 5.90
CA ILE A 251 17.80 -9.82 6.42
C ILE A 251 16.93 -11.06 6.34
N PHE A 252 15.93 -11.11 7.24
CA PHE A 252 14.72 -11.88 7.03
C PHE A 252 13.63 -10.90 6.58
N LEU A 253 13.11 -11.10 5.37
CA LEU A 253 12.03 -10.31 4.81
C LEU A 253 10.70 -11.04 5.07
N GLU A 254 9.77 -10.37 5.75
CA GLU A 254 8.48 -10.88 6.17
C GLU A 254 7.34 -10.31 5.32
N ALA A 255 6.38 -11.18 4.97
CA ALA A 255 5.05 -10.80 4.53
C ALA A 255 4.03 -11.66 5.27
N ALA A 256 3.15 -11.06 6.04
CA ALA A 256 2.21 -11.80 6.86
C ALA A 256 0.77 -11.30 6.71
N ASN A 257 -0.16 -12.11 7.20
CA ASN A 257 -1.55 -11.71 7.39
C ASN A 257 -1.91 -11.90 8.87
N PHE A 258 -2.42 -10.85 9.50
CA PHE A 258 -2.81 -10.84 10.90
C PHE A 258 -4.28 -10.51 11.06
N ASN A 259 -4.88 -10.99 12.15
CA ASN A 259 -6.28 -10.72 12.45
C ASN A 259 -6.55 -9.22 12.61
N ALA A 260 -7.46 -8.70 11.78
CA ALA A 260 -7.79 -7.28 11.73
C ALA A 260 -8.25 -6.70 13.08
N SER A 261 -9.07 -7.44 13.83
CA SER A 261 -9.57 -7.01 15.14
C SER A 261 -8.47 -6.98 16.19
N SER A 262 -7.52 -7.93 16.15
CA SER A 262 -6.36 -7.96 17.04
C SER A 262 -5.45 -6.77 16.78
N VAL A 263 -5.05 -6.53 15.53
CA VAL A 263 -4.22 -5.38 15.15
C VAL A 263 -4.89 -4.06 15.55
N ARG A 264 -6.18 -3.90 15.26
CA ARG A 264 -6.94 -2.70 15.61
C ARG A 264 -6.96 -2.41 17.10
N LYS A 265 -7.18 -3.43 17.94
CA LYS A 265 -7.20 -3.30 19.40
C LYS A 265 -5.83 -2.89 19.94
N THR A 266 -4.77 -3.56 19.47
CA THR A 266 -3.40 -3.28 19.86
C THR A 266 -2.97 -1.87 19.43
N ALA A 267 -3.18 -1.50 18.16
CA ALA A 267 -2.83 -0.19 17.63
C ALA A 267 -3.52 0.95 18.40
N ARG A 268 -4.83 0.82 18.66
CA ARG A 268 -5.59 1.82 19.43
C ARG A 268 -5.12 1.93 20.88
N ARG A 269 -4.85 0.80 21.54
CA ARG A 269 -4.38 0.78 22.93
C ARG A 269 -3.00 1.43 23.06
N LEU A 270 -2.12 1.22 22.09
CA LEU A 270 -0.79 1.83 22.06
C LEU A 270 -0.81 3.27 21.52
N GLY A 271 -1.94 3.76 21.00
CA GLY A 271 -2.05 5.09 20.41
C GLY A 271 -1.31 5.23 19.08
N LEU A 272 -1.08 4.11 18.37
CA LEU A 272 -0.32 4.05 17.12
C LEU A 272 -1.27 4.02 15.91
N ASN A 273 -0.96 4.84 14.91
CA ASN A 273 -1.63 4.83 13.62
C ASN A 273 -0.57 4.82 12.53
N THR A 274 -0.27 3.65 11.98
CA THR A 274 0.75 3.45 10.96
C THR A 274 0.11 3.00 9.66
N ASP A 275 0.81 3.18 8.53
CA ASP A 275 0.39 2.66 7.22
C ASP A 275 0.13 1.15 7.22
N SER A 276 0.88 0.42 8.05
CA SER A 276 0.71 -1.01 8.29
C SER A 276 -0.59 -1.29 9.05
N SER A 277 -0.77 -0.70 10.24
CA SER A 277 -1.97 -0.92 11.06
C SER A 277 -3.24 -0.47 10.35
N PHE A 278 -3.20 0.63 9.61
CA PHE A 278 -4.31 1.13 8.79
C PHE A 278 -4.83 0.08 7.81
N ARG A 279 -3.92 -0.70 7.19
CA ARG A 279 -4.30 -1.76 6.24
C ARG A 279 -4.72 -3.04 6.94
N PHE A 280 -3.94 -3.52 7.90
CA PHE A 280 -4.27 -4.74 8.62
C PHE A 280 -5.60 -4.66 9.38
N GLU A 281 -5.90 -3.53 10.04
CA GLU A 281 -7.13 -3.38 10.83
C GLU A 281 -8.42 -3.42 10.01
N ARG A 282 -8.31 -3.29 8.69
CA ARG A 282 -9.43 -3.36 7.73
C ARG A 282 -9.59 -4.74 7.10
N GLY A 283 -8.60 -5.60 7.27
CA GLY A 283 -8.57 -6.94 6.71
C GLY A 283 -7.84 -7.00 5.37
N LEU A 284 -6.78 -7.80 5.34
CA LEU A 284 -6.01 -8.08 4.12
C LEU A 284 -6.27 -9.51 3.65
N ASP A 285 -6.03 -9.73 2.38
CA ASP A 285 -6.10 -11.06 1.77
C ASP A 285 -4.79 -11.82 2.01
N PRO A 286 -4.82 -13.00 2.65
CA PRO A 286 -3.63 -13.82 2.84
C PRO A 286 -2.93 -14.23 1.53
N GLU A 287 -3.65 -14.32 0.41
CA GLU A 287 -3.07 -14.69 -0.88
C GLU A 287 -2.14 -13.62 -1.44
N ARG A 288 -2.28 -12.37 -0.99
CA ARG A 288 -1.47 -11.25 -1.47
C ARG A 288 -0.03 -11.26 -0.95
N THR A 289 0.24 -11.98 0.13
CA THR A 289 1.55 -11.99 0.81
C THR A 289 2.68 -12.48 -0.10
N THR A 290 2.45 -13.56 -0.85
CA THR A 290 3.48 -14.17 -1.72
C THR A 290 3.97 -13.21 -2.80
N TRP A 291 3.04 -12.57 -3.51
CA TRP A 291 3.45 -11.65 -4.57
C TRP A 291 4.22 -10.45 -3.99
N ALA A 292 3.73 -9.86 -2.90
CA ALA A 292 4.38 -8.72 -2.27
C ALA A 292 5.79 -9.06 -1.76
N LEU A 293 5.96 -10.23 -1.14
CA LEU A 293 7.25 -10.71 -0.66
C LEU A 293 8.25 -10.87 -1.80
N LEU A 294 7.84 -11.54 -2.88
CA LEU A 294 8.70 -11.75 -4.05
C LEU A 294 8.96 -10.46 -4.83
N ARG A 295 8.00 -9.52 -4.86
CA ARG A 295 8.21 -8.20 -5.45
C ARG A 295 9.26 -7.40 -4.69
N ALA A 296 9.18 -7.36 -3.37
CA ALA A 296 10.17 -6.69 -2.55
C ALA A 296 11.55 -7.36 -2.67
N ALA A 297 11.60 -8.70 -2.66
CA ALA A 297 12.84 -9.44 -2.89
C ALA A 297 13.44 -9.11 -4.26
N SER A 298 12.63 -9.09 -5.34
CA SER A 298 13.09 -8.73 -6.70
C SER A 298 13.75 -7.34 -6.73
N LEU A 299 13.10 -6.35 -6.10
CA LEU A 299 13.64 -4.99 -6.03
C LEU A 299 14.91 -4.92 -5.18
N ILE A 300 14.95 -5.61 -4.05
CA ILE A 300 16.15 -5.63 -3.18
C ILE A 300 17.34 -6.26 -3.92
N LEU A 301 17.13 -7.37 -4.64
CA LEU A 301 18.19 -8.03 -5.41
C LEU A 301 18.70 -7.15 -6.56
N GLU A 302 17.81 -6.41 -7.21
CA GLU A 302 18.16 -5.44 -8.26
C GLU A 302 18.97 -4.27 -7.70
N LEU A 303 18.54 -3.72 -6.56
CA LEU A 303 19.10 -2.49 -5.99
C LEU A 303 20.32 -2.72 -5.09
N CYS A 304 20.53 -3.96 -4.64
CA CYS A 304 21.69 -4.38 -3.84
C CYS A 304 22.52 -5.43 -4.60
N PRO A 305 23.32 -5.05 -5.61
CA PRO A 305 24.08 -6.01 -6.40
C PRO A 305 25.00 -6.89 -5.55
N GLY A 306 24.98 -8.18 -5.81
CA GLY A 306 25.71 -9.20 -5.06
C GLY A 306 24.93 -9.84 -3.92
N SER A 307 23.72 -9.37 -3.65
CA SER A 307 22.79 -10.05 -2.73
C SER A 307 22.12 -11.24 -3.42
N SER A 308 21.69 -12.21 -2.62
CA SER A 308 20.97 -13.39 -3.08
C SER A 308 19.99 -13.88 -2.03
N ILE A 309 18.93 -14.57 -2.48
CA ILE A 309 18.06 -15.33 -1.58
C ILE A 309 18.84 -16.56 -1.12
N ASP A 310 18.78 -16.85 0.19
CA ASP A 310 19.38 -18.02 0.80
C ASP A 310 18.27 -19.02 1.15
N GLY A 311 18.30 -20.19 0.48
CA GLY A 311 17.35 -21.27 0.68
C GLY A 311 15.92 -21.00 0.16
N GLY A 312 14.97 -21.70 0.73
CA GLY A 312 13.56 -21.65 0.33
C GLY A 312 12.73 -20.61 1.09
N LEU A 313 11.52 -20.45 0.63
CA LEU A 313 10.49 -19.63 1.26
C LEU A 313 9.93 -20.35 2.50
N PHE A 314 9.86 -19.68 3.64
CA PHE A 314 9.00 -20.10 4.74
C PHE A 314 7.56 -19.69 4.47
N ASP A 315 6.63 -20.64 4.54
CA ASP A 315 5.19 -20.38 4.37
C ASP A 315 4.39 -21.20 5.38
N HIS A 316 3.81 -20.51 6.34
CA HIS A 316 2.85 -21.08 7.28
C HIS A 316 1.45 -20.62 6.89
N TYR A 317 0.68 -21.50 6.24
CA TYR A 317 -0.69 -21.23 5.80
C TYR A 317 -1.57 -22.47 6.06
N PRO A 318 -1.95 -22.73 7.34
CA PRO A 318 -2.65 -23.95 7.73
C PRO A 318 -4.07 -24.06 7.17
N GLU A 319 -4.73 -22.93 6.94
CA GLU A 319 -6.12 -22.85 6.47
C GLU A 319 -6.20 -21.91 5.27
N PRO A 320 -5.93 -22.39 4.04
CA PRO A 320 -6.04 -21.59 2.82
C PRO A 320 -7.42 -20.98 2.66
N SER A 321 -7.46 -19.71 2.24
CA SER A 321 -8.69 -18.95 2.09
C SER A 321 -9.36 -19.25 0.76
N GLU A 322 -10.63 -19.67 0.79
CA GLU A 322 -11.44 -19.81 -0.42
C GLU A 322 -12.16 -18.50 -0.76
N PRO A 323 -12.43 -18.20 -2.04
CA PRO A 323 -13.27 -17.08 -2.44
C PRO A 323 -14.63 -17.08 -1.72
N TYR A 324 -15.23 -15.89 -1.54
CA TYR A 324 -16.58 -15.83 -0.99
C TYR A 324 -17.60 -16.34 -2.02
N ALA A 325 -18.38 -17.35 -1.65
CA ALA A 325 -19.47 -17.86 -2.47
C ALA A 325 -20.71 -16.95 -2.29
N VAL A 326 -21.18 -16.33 -3.38
CA VAL A 326 -22.37 -15.46 -3.37
C VAL A 326 -23.30 -15.91 -4.49
N THR A 327 -24.60 -16.06 -4.20
CA THR A 327 -25.62 -16.31 -5.23
C THR A 327 -26.30 -14.99 -5.60
N LEU A 328 -26.20 -14.59 -6.86
CA LEU A 328 -26.87 -13.41 -7.40
C LEU A 328 -28.13 -13.83 -8.16
N ASP A 329 -29.29 -13.36 -7.71
CA ASP A 329 -30.54 -13.44 -8.46
C ASP A 329 -30.70 -12.16 -9.29
N LEU A 330 -30.69 -12.28 -10.62
CA LEU A 330 -30.81 -11.13 -11.53
C LEU A 330 -32.18 -10.43 -11.41
N GLU A 331 -33.25 -11.14 -11.08
CA GLU A 331 -34.56 -10.51 -10.87
C GLU A 331 -34.56 -9.67 -9.59
N TYR A 332 -33.93 -10.17 -8.52
CA TYR A 332 -33.69 -9.40 -7.29
C TYR A 332 -32.84 -8.15 -7.58
N MET A 333 -31.76 -8.32 -8.33
CA MET A 333 -30.89 -7.21 -8.73
C MET A 333 -31.67 -6.12 -9.48
N HIS A 334 -32.45 -6.49 -10.50
CA HIS A 334 -33.23 -5.54 -11.30
C HIS A 334 -34.28 -4.83 -10.47
N ARG A 335 -34.95 -5.53 -9.53
CA ARG A 335 -35.90 -4.90 -8.60
C ARG A 335 -35.21 -3.92 -7.66
N LEU A 336 -34.01 -4.25 -7.18
CA LEU A 336 -33.27 -3.37 -6.26
C LEU A 336 -32.76 -2.12 -6.96
N ILE A 337 -32.28 -2.26 -8.18
CA ILE A 337 -31.80 -1.14 -9.01
C ILE A 337 -32.97 -0.29 -9.55
N GLY A 338 -34.11 -0.91 -9.82
CA GLY A 338 -35.27 -0.27 -10.45
C GLY A 338 -35.21 -0.22 -11.99
N GLN A 339 -34.21 -0.83 -12.60
CA GLN A 339 -33.98 -0.88 -14.04
C GLN A 339 -33.35 -2.21 -14.43
N GLU A 340 -33.66 -2.71 -15.62
CA GLU A 340 -32.97 -3.87 -16.19
C GLU A 340 -31.61 -3.48 -16.75
N ILE A 341 -30.58 -4.27 -16.39
CA ILE A 341 -29.23 -4.22 -16.96
C ILE A 341 -29.05 -5.49 -17.79
N PRO A 342 -28.60 -5.38 -19.07
CA PRO A 342 -28.34 -6.55 -19.90
C PRO A 342 -27.39 -7.55 -19.23
N GLU A 343 -27.70 -8.85 -19.32
CA GLU A 343 -26.86 -9.91 -18.70
C GLU A 343 -25.42 -9.90 -19.22
N SER A 344 -25.21 -9.48 -20.48
CA SER A 344 -23.88 -9.29 -21.05
C SER A 344 -23.07 -8.21 -20.33
N ASP A 345 -23.74 -7.12 -19.92
CA ASP A 345 -23.11 -6.04 -19.18
C ASP A 345 -22.80 -6.46 -17.75
N VAL A 346 -23.73 -7.16 -17.09
CA VAL A 346 -23.52 -7.75 -15.78
C VAL A 346 -22.32 -8.68 -15.79
N ALA A 347 -22.25 -9.60 -16.76
CA ALA A 347 -21.14 -10.54 -16.88
C ALA A 347 -19.80 -9.84 -17.13
N ARG A 348 -19.78 -8.81 -17.98
CA ARG A 348 -18.59 -8.03 -18.27
C ARG A 348 -18.10 -7.25 -17.05
N ILE A 349 -19.02 -6.63 -16.30
CA ILE A 349 -18.71 -5.90 -15.08
C ILE A 349 -18.14 -6.84 -14.03
N LEU A 350 -18.79 -7.98 -13.76
CA LEU A 350 -18.28 -8.96 -12.80
C LEU A 350 -16.87 -9.44 -13.18
N ALA A 351 -16.66 -9.79 -14.46
CA ALA A 351 -15.35 -10.22 -14.95
C ALA A 351 -14.28 -9.12 -14.79
N SER A 352 -14.64 -7.84 -15.05
CA SER A 352 -13.71 -6.71 -14.88
C SER A 352 -13.35 -6.42 -13.41
N LEU A 353 -14.20 -6.85 -12.47
CA LEU A 353 -13.97 -6.80 -11.02
C LEU A 353 -13.35 -8.09 -10.47
N GLU A 354 -12.92 -9.01 -11.35
CA GLU A 354 -12.36 -10.32 -10.99
C GLU A 354 -13.32 -11.19 -10.18
N ILE A 355 -14.64 -10.94 -10.27
CA ILE A 355 -15.69 -11.78 -9.69
C ILE A 355 -16.06 -12.86 -10.71
N GLU A 356 -15.70 -14.10 -10.41
CA GLU A 356 -15.94 -15.22 -11.32
C GLU A 356 -17.40 -15.68 -11.23
N VAL A 357 -18.03 -15.90 -12.40
CA VAL A 357 -19.33 -16.58 -12.50
C VAL A 357 -19.07 -18.06 -12.66
N THR A 358 -19.19 -18.84 -11.58
CA THR A 358 -18.89 -20.27 -11.56
C THR A 358 -20.01 -21.11 -12.14
N GLU A 359 -21.26 -20.68 -12.03
CA GLU A 359 -22.42 -21.39 -12.56
C GLU A 359 -23.55 -20.41 -12.91
N ARG A 360 -24.36 -20.76 -13.94
CA ARG A 360 -25.59 -20.04 -14.31
C ARG A 360 -26.76 -21.02 -14.39
N GLN A 361 -27.75 -20.80 -13.54
CA GLN A 361 -29.01 -21.53 -13.55
C GLN A 361 -30.16 -20.55 -13.85
N GLY A 362 -30.40 -20.29 -15.15
CA GLY A 362 -31.34 -19.26 -15.54
C GLY A 362 -30.93 -17.86 -15.03
N LYS A 363 -31.76 -17.26 -14.17
CA LYS A 363 -31.49 -15.96 -13.55
C LYS A 363 -30.65 -16.03 -12.26
N LEU A 364 -30.41 -17.23 -11.75
CA LEU A 364 -29.55 -17.44 -10.58
C LEU A 364 -28.12 -17.72 -11.00
N TRP A 365 -27.19 -16.85 -10.58
CA TRP A 365 -25.76 -16.97 -10.86
C TRP A 365 -24.98 -17.25 -9.57
N SER A 366 -24.16 -18.30 -9.59
CA SER A 366 -23.20 -18.58 -8.50
C SER A 366 -21.92 -17.85 -8.79
N LEU A 367 -21.44 -17.10 -7.81
CA LEU A 367 -20.27 -16.24 -7.92
C LEU A 367 -19.19 -16.64 -6.93
N ALA A 368 -17.92 -16.58 -7.37
CA ALA A 368 -16.76 -16.63 -6.52
C ALA A 368 -16.13 -15.22 -6.45
N VAL A 369 -16.29 -14.58 -5.29
CA VAL A 369 -15.79 -13.22 -5.05
C VAL A 369 -14.40 -13.30 -4.43
N PRO A 370 -13.39 -12.58 -4.99
CA PRO A 370 -12.02 -12.61 -4.48
C PRO A 370 -11.93 -12.19 -3.01
N ARG A 371 -11.05 -12.81 -2.23
CA ARG A 371 -10.88 -12.55 -0.79
C ARG A 371 -10.43 -11.14 -0.45
N TYR A 372 -9.76 -10.44 -1.35
CA TYR A 372 -9.41 -9.04 -1.14
C TYR A 372 -10.63 -8.11 -1.10
N ARG A 373 -11.80 -8.54 -1.57
CA ARG A 373 -13.08 -7.85 -1.44
C ARG A 373 -13.78 -8.30 -0.16
N VAL A 374 -13.21 -7.89 0.97
CA VAL A 374 -13.71 -8.23 2.32
C VAL A 374 -15.12 -7.72 2.59
N ASP A 375 -15.59 -6.78 1.79
CA ASP A 375 -16.87 -6.10 1.86
C ASP A 375 -17.97 -6.74 1.00
N VAL A 376 -17.61 -7.57 0.00
CA VAL A 376 -18.57 -8.14 -0.96
C VAL A 376 -18.90 -9.58 -0.59
N THR A 377 -19.79 -9.75 0.36
CA THR A 377 -20.16 -11.07 0.92
C THR A 377 -21.64 -11.43 0.77
N ARG A 378 -22.47 -10.50 0.30
CA ARG A 378 -23.91 -10.66 0.13
C ARG A 378 -24.35 -10.27 -1.28
N PRO A 379 -25.51 -10.75 -1.74
CA PRO A 379 -26.06 -10.36 -3.06
C PRO A 379 -26.21 -8.84 -3.23
N SER A 380 -26.61 -8.12 -2.19
CA SER A 380 -26.73 -6.66 -2.22
C SER A 380 -25.41 -5.95 -2.48
N ASP A 381 -24.32 -6.51 -1.93
CA ASP A 381 -22.98 -5.92 -2.10
C ASP A 381 -22.48 -6.12 -3.55
N VAL A 382 -22.82 -7.28 -4.16
CA VAL A 382 -22.56 -7.52 -5.58
C VAL A 382 -23.36 -6.58 -6.47
N VAL A 383 -24.64 -6.32 -6.11
CA VAL A 383 -25.49 -5.36 -6.85
C VAL A 383 -24.91 -3.95 -6.78
N GLU A 384 -24.40 -3.53 -5.64
CA GLU A 384 -23.70 -2.24 -5.47
C GLU A 384 -22.48 -2.14 -6.41
N GLU A 385 -21.66 -3.18 -6.46
CA GLU A 385 -20.49 -3.21 -7.33
C GLU A 385 -20.85 -3.15 -8.82
N ILE A 386 -21.88 -3.89 -9.23
CA ILE A 386 -22.38 -3.82 -10.60
C ILE A 386 -22.85 -2.39 -10.91
N LEU A 387 -23.64 -1.80 -10.02
CA LEU A 387 -24.22 -0.47 -10.22
C LEU A 387 -23.13 0.62 -10.22
N ARG A 388 -22.13 0.51 -9.39
CA ARG A 388 -21.00 1.44 -9.31
C ARG A 388 -20.22 1.50 -10.64
N ILE A 389 -19.97 0.35 -11.26
CA ILE A 389 -19.27 0.27 -12.55
C ILE A 389 -20.21 0.59 -13.72
N TYR A 390 -21.47 0.14 -13.68
CA TYR A 390 -22.47 0.49 -14.68
C TYR A 390 -22.67 2.01 -14.74
N GLY A 391 -22.74 2.65 -13.59
CA GLY A 391 -22.88 4.10 -13.39
C GLY A 391 -24.27 4.48 -12.87
N TYR A 392 -24.31 5.04 -11.67
CA TYR A 392 -25.54 5.55 -11.03
C TYR A 392 -26.30 6.54 -11.91
N ASN A 393 -25.59 7.37 -12.67
CA ASN A 393 -26.19 8.39 -13.56
C ASN A 393 -26.89 7.80 -14.78
N ARG A 394 -26.75 6.51 -15.06
CA ARG A 394 -27.44 5.80 -16.15
C ARG A 394 -28.80 5.24 -15.72
N ILE A 395 -29.10 5.31 -14.44
CA ILE A 395 -30.37 4.82 -13.90
C ILE A 395 -31.43 5.92 -14.07
N GLU A 396 -32.45 5.61 -14.84
CA GLU A 396 -33.57 6.52 -15.06
C GLU A 396 -34.51 6.50 -13.83
N LEU A 397 -34.73 7.65 -13.25
CA LEU A 397 -35.67 7.78 -12.15
C LEU A 397 -37.11 7.72 -12.74
N SER A 398 -37.93 6.82 -12.19
CA SER A 398 -39.37 6.79 -12.52
C SER A 398 -40.02 8.12 -12.14
N GLY A 399 -40.67 8.76 -13.10
CA GLY A 399 -41.47 9.96 -12.86
C GLY A 399 -42.74 9.69 -12.00
N TYR A 400 -43.01 8.43 -11.63
CA TYR A 400 -44.19 8.01 -10.88
C TYR A 400 -43.80 7.30 -9.59
N ILE A 401 -44.43 7.69 -8.49
CA ILE A 401 -44.34 7.01 -7.20
C ILE A 401 -45.53 6.06 -7.12
N HIS A 402 -45.29 4.75 -7.04
CA HIS A 402 -46.34 3.77 -6.69
C HIS A 402 -46.47 3.70 -5.17
N ALA A 403 -47.45 4.39 -4.62
CA ALA A 403 -47.78 4.31 -3.19
C ALA A 403 -49.11 3.56 -3.02
N ASN A 404 -49.14 2.60 -2.10
CA ASN A 404 -50.43 2.00 -1.67
C ASN A 404 -51.11 2.96 -0.70
N LEU A 405 -52.13 3.66 -1.17
CA LEU A 405 -52.91 4.64 -0.40
C LEU A 405 -54.06 4.01 0.38
N SER A 406 -54.10 2.68 0.55
CA SER A 406 -55.10 2.04 1.40
C SER A 406 -55.00 2.59 2.83
N PRO A 407 -56.03 3.27 3.37
CA PRO A 407 -56.04 3.68 4.76
C PRO A 407 -55.91 2.42 5.62
N LYS A 408 -54.97 2.38 6.56
CA LYS A 408 -55.02 1.36 7.62
C LYS A 408 -56.33 1.54 8.31
N GLY A 409 -57.21 0.56 8.19
CA GLY A 409 -58.45 0.52 8.95
C GLY A 409 -58.13 0.71 10.42
N ALA A 410 -58.75 1.69 11.05
CA ALA A 410 -58.73 1.83 12.49
C ALA A 410 -59.29 0.53 13.07
N VAL A 411 -58.47 -0.19 13.85
CA VAL A 411 -58.89 -1.28 14.74
C VAL A 411 -59.17 -0.67 16.10
#